data_e77f7c7d7356e50dd06f572ac4748edd
#
_entry.id   e77f7c7d7356e50dd06f572ac4748edd
#
_cell.length_a   1.000
_cell.length_b   1.000
_cell.length_c   1.000
_cell.angle_alpha   90.00
_cell.angle_beta   90.00
_cell.angle_gamma   90.00
#
_symmetry.space_group_name_H-M   'P 1'
#
loop_
_entity.id
_entity.type
_entity.pdbx_description
1 polymer ?
#
loop_
_entity_poly.entity_id
_entity_poly.type
_entity_poly.pdbx_seq_one_letter_code
_entity_poly.pdbx_strand_id
1 'polypeptide(L)'
;MTPISTRVLRNGKALLTAAILVLTACSNDLVREQRLPDNGCVLTLEAHKGRAGADTRGLKQADETSSIEAIWSEGDRVTVLAADGSQLGTMVPLTTGSATTKLKAELHTPVSMGDKLTLVLPRTQRDYTGQKGTLADIAAKYDYATDLVTVVYADETFVSATDANFANQQAIVKFNLWETDGVTPVKASALTVSATGLKTDDSHTGDITITPETPTSEIYAALSGINGQEVTLSATTDAYTYTCTTTSPKSFEDSKYYNVKVKMAPVLPPSFSIPLTLECTKSRSTTITVLNGWDLEYKLNDGIWKEYDLNEITLEPTQKVSFRGNRAKSASRPTTTRIICSTYCYVYGNIMSLLYYNNFATKTTLPYDYTFQQLFMGLDNKDNYLMHKDGYDLVLPAATLREGCYYQMFKGNPYLDHIVCLATDISAAICTKEWMQDVGTYFDPGTFVKSAGINEARWPSGADGIPTGWTVKNL
;
A
#
# COMPACT_ATOMS: atom_id res chain seq x y z
N MET A 1 -0.72 13.78 63.25
CA MET A 1 0.42 14.45 63.88
C MET A 1 1.11 15.31 62.84
N THR A 2 0.86 16.56 62.92
CA THR A 2 1.54 17.73 62.34
C THR A 2 2.96 17.85 62.96
N PRO A 3 3.87 18.74 62.54
CA PRO A 3 3.70 19.99 61.81
C PRO A 3 4.87 20.36 60.82
N ILE A 4 4.58 21.28 59.86
CA ILE A 4 5.03 22.70 59.82
C ILE A 4 6.53 22.94 59.53
N SER A 5 6.89 23.66 58.46
CA SER A 5 7.32 25.03 58.56
C SER A 5 7.60 25.72 57.23
N THR A 6 6.86 26.74 57.00
CA THR A 6 7.02 27.93 56.20
C THR A 6 8.35 28.68 56.43
N ARG A 7 8.94 29.33 55.42
CA ARG A 7 9.46 30.69 55.54
C ARG A 7 9.54 31.44 54.20
N VAL A 8 8.84 32.51 54.20
CA VAL A 8 8.81 33.69 53.35
C VAL A 8 9.93 34.65 53.71
N LEU A 9 10.42 35.42 52.75
CA LEU A 9 10.86 36.84 52.88
C LEU A 9 11.50 37.23 51.53
N ARG A 10 10.97 38.13 50.79
CA ARG A 10 10.63 39.55 50.82
C ARG A 10 11.77 40.46 50.31
N ASN A 11 11.41 41.21 49.26
CA ASN A 11 11.76 42.60 48.93
C ASN A 11 13.03 42.93 48.12
N GLY A 12 12.80 43.75 47.09
CA GLY A 12 13.75 44.65 46.49
C GLY A 12 13.28 45.26 45.19
N LYS A 13 12.42 46.28 45.27
CA LYS A 13 12.06 47.19 44.18
C LYS A 13 13.24 48.09 43.85
N ALA A 14 13.53 48.32 42.56
CA ALA A 14 14.07 49.60 42.10
C ALA A 14 13.52 49.92 40.70
N LEU A 15 12.67 50.92 40.67
CA LEU A 15 12.34 51.71 39.47
C LEU A 15 13.56 52.53 39.06
N LEU A 16 13.81 52.61 37.76
CA LEU A 16 14.39 53.81 37.18
C LEU A 16 13.79 54.08 35.78
N THR A 17 13.07 55.16 35.74
CA THR A 17 12.47 55.87 34.61
C THR A 17 13.54 56.72 33.90
N ALA A 18 13.40 56.84 32.58
CA ALA A 18 13.76 57.97 31.69
C ALA A 18 14.44 57.43 30.43
N ALA A 19 14.26 57.91 29.23
CA ALA A 19 13.50 58.99 28.65
C ALA A 19 13.36 58.71 27.16
N ILE A 20 12.26 59.10 26.59
CA ILE A 20 11.98 59.15 25.17
C ILE A 20 12.89 60.18 24.53
N LEU A 21 13.65 59.80 23.47
CA LEU A 21 14.10 60.73 22.47
C LEU A 21 13.78 60.19 21.10
N VAL A 22 12.80 60.78 20.46
CA VAL A 22 12.52 60.67 19.03
C VAL A 22 13.56 61.47 18.28
N LEU A 23 14.33 60.80 17.43
CA LEU A 23 15.10 61.44 16.36
C LEU A 23 14.86 60.67 15.08
N THR A 24 13.98 61.26 14.27
CA THR A 24 13.92 60.98 12.83
C THR A 24 15.24 61.39 12.19
N ALA A 25 15.99 60.42 11.71
CA ALA A 25 17.05 60.65 10.75
C ALA A 25 17.04 59.49 9.75
N CYS A 26 16.70 59.79 8.52
CA CYS A 26 17.09 58.98 7.38
C CYS A 26 18.61 58.79 7.39
N SER A 27 19.07 57.63 7.69
CA SER A 27 20.42 57.25 7.40
C SER A 27 20.39 55.80 6.87
N ASN A 28 20.92 55.63 5.68
CA ASN A 28 21.40 54.35 5.17
C ASN A 28 22.35 53.75 6.17
N ASP A 29 21.82 52.96 7.12
CA ASP A 29 22.68 52.08 7.88
C ASP A 29 23.00 50.84 7.06
N LEU A 30 24.13 50.98 6.39
CA LEU A 30 24.94 49.85 5.98
C LEU A 30 25.16 48.99 7.19
N VAL A 31 24.52 47.82 7.21
CA VAL A 31 24.80 46.77 8.17
C VAL A 31 26.31 46.53 8.12
N ARG A 32 26.97 46.79 9.23
CA ARG A 32 28.39 46.64 9.41
C ARG A 32 28.74 45.16 9.17
N GLU A 33 29.38 44.91 8.01
CA GLU A 33 29.85 43.61 7.57
C GLU A 33 30.76 42.97 8.65
N GLN A 34 30.42 41.74 9.05
CA GLN A 34 31.40 40.83 9.56
C GLN A 34 32.40 40.57 8.44
N ARG A 35 33.65 40.96 8.59
CA ARG A 35 34.73 40.61 7.69
C ARG A 35 34.73 39.11 7.48
N LEU A 36 34.50 38.70 6.24
CA LEU A 36 34.70 37.34 5.80
C LEU A 36 36.19 36.96 5.92
N PRO A 37 36.51 35.69 6.20
CA PRO A 37 37.88 35.21 6.09
C PRO A 37 38.37 35.38 4.64
N ASP A 38 39.64 35.67 4.48
CA ASP A 38 40.31 35.97 3.21
C ASP A 38 39.81 35.08 2.05
N ASN A 39 39.28 35.72 0.98
CA ASN A 39 38.87 35.20 -0.31
C ASN A 39 37.43 34.79 -0.53
N GLY A 40 36.45 35.10 0.31
CA GLY A 40 35.05 34.79 0.07
C GLY A 40 34.23 35.99 -0.39
N CYS A 41 33.41 35.86 -1.44
CA CYS A 41 32.42 36.87 -1.89
C CYS A 41 31.00 36.38 -1.60
N VAL A 42 30.03 37.32 -1.45
CA VAL A 42 28.64 37.03 -1.16
C VAL A 42 27.80 37.06 -2.45
N LEU A 43 27.27 35.94 -2.86
CA LEU A 43 26.31 35.84 -3.96
C LEU A 43 24.88 36.04 -3.44
N THR A 44 24.13 36.97 -4.07
CA THR A 44 22.68 37.12 -3.86
C THR A 44 21.97 37.19 -5.20
N LEU A 45 20.75 36.55 -5.23
CA LEU A 45 19.87 36.63 -6.38
C LEU A 45 18.40 36.43 -5.92
N GLU A 46 17.46 36.85 -6.74
CA GLU A 46 16.05 36.55 -6.57
C GLU A 46 15.74 35.16 -7.13
N ALA A 47 14.94 34.38 -6.42
CA ALA A 47 14.67 33.00 -6.77
C ALA A 47 13.19 32.66 -6.66
N HIS A 48 12.68 31.95 -7.67
CA HIS A 48 11.32 31.48 -7.75
C HIS A 48 11.30 29.95 -7.75
N LYS A 49 10.58 29.35 -6.80
CA LYS A 49 10.21 27.93 -6.84
C LYS A 49 9.04 27.77 -7.80
N GLY A 50 9.30 27.51 -9.08
CA GLY A 50 8.33 27.43 -10.15
C GLY A 50 8.54 28.49 -11.22
N ARG A 51 8.16 28.17 -12.46
CA ARG A 51 8.24 29.10 -13.58
C ARG A 51 7.12 30.13 -13.45
N ALA A 52 7.41 31.42 -13.58
CA ALA A 52 6.38 32.42 -13.70
C ALA A 52 5.46 32.09 -14.90
N GLY A 53 4.19 31.73 -14.63
CA GLY A 53 3.19 31.43 -15.67
C GLY A 53 3.05 29.97 -16.09
N ALA A 54 3.70 29.00 -15.43
CA ALA A 54 3.46 27.58 -15.63
C ALA A 54 2.93 26.95 -14.33
N ASP A 55 2.00 25.99 -14.45
CA ASP A 55 1.36 25.31 -13.35
C ASP A 55 2.36 24.84 -12.28
N THR A 56 2.40 25.60 -11.27
CA THR A 56 2.72 25.46 -9.85
C THR A 56 3.63 24.34 -9.40
N ARG A 57 4.71 24.77 -8.75
CA ARG A 57 5.48 24.00 -7.77
C ARG A 57 5.06 24.38 -6.39
N GLY A 58 4.44 23.47 -5.73
CA GLY A 58 4.22 23.51 -4.33
C GLY A 58 3.86 22.14 -3.87
N LEU A 59 4.41 21.79 -2.75
CA LEU A 59 4.11 20.51 -2.12
C LEU A 59 2.99 20.69 -1.10
N LYS A 60 2.22 21.75 -1.25
CA LYS A 60 0.95 21.95 -0.56
C LYS A 60 -0.17 21.84 -1.60
N GLN A 61 -1.06 20.89 -1.41
CA GLN A 61 -2.29 20.80 -2.21
C GLN A 61 -3.11 22.06 -1.94
N ALA A 62 -3.25 22.93 -2.98
CA ALA A 62 -3.92 24.23 -2.82
C ALA A 62 -5.44 24.08 -2.73
N ASP A 63 -5.99 23.08 -3.40
CA ASP A 63 -7.38 22.65 -3.33
C ASP A 63 -7.53 21.19 -3.86
N GLU A 64 -8.74 20.66 -3.87
CA GLU A 64 -8.99 19.27 -4.28
C GLU A 64 -8.75 19.00 -5.77
N THR A 65 -8.41 19.99 -6.58
CA THR A 65 -8.63 19.87 -8.02
C THR A 65 -7.40 19.66 -8.86
N SER A 66 -6.20 20.20 -8.62
CA SER A 66 -5.14 19.92 -9.60
C SER A 66 -3.78 20.61 -9.42
N SER A 67 -3.57 21.44 -8.43
CA SER A 67 -2.29 22.13 -8.29
C SER A 67 -1.61 21.91 -6.95
N ILE A 68 -0.30 21.93 -6.99
CA ILE A 68 0.56 21.88 -5.81
C ILE A 68 1.38 23.18 -5.82
N GLU A 69 1.42 23.95 -4.72
CA GLU A 69 2.21 25.19 -4.60
C GLU A 69 3.58 24.92 -4.02
N ALA A 70 4.66 25.50 -4.55
CA ALA A 70 6.00 25.49 -4.00
C ALA A 70 6.26 26.71 -3.14
N ILE A 71 6.64 26.46 -1.90
CA ILE A 71 7.08 27.51 -1.00
C ILE A 71 8.51 27.23 -0.52
N TRP A 72 9.27 28.30 -0.32
CA TRP A 72 10.55 28.20 0.32
C TRP A 72 10.39 27.89 1.81
N SER A 73 11.19 26.96 2.32
CA SER A 73 11.22 26.56 3.74
C SER A 73 12.63 26.81 4.34
N GLU A 74 12.69 26.90 5.65
CA GLU A 74 13.92 27.17 6.39
C GLU A 74 15.01 26.10 6.17
N GLY A 75 14.58 24.87 5.88
CA GLY A 75 15.46 23.74 5.59
C GLY A 75 16.03 23.71 4.16
N ASP A 76 15.53 24.55 3.24
CA ASP A 76 15.99 24.51 1.85
C ASP A 76 17.46 24.92 1.72
N ARG A 77 18.20 24.16 0.92
CA ARG A 77 19.60 24.39 0.61
C ARG A 77 19.80 24.28 -0.89
N VAL A 78 20.37 25.31 -1.50
CA VAL A 78 20.65 25.35 -2.93
C VAL A 78 22.16 25.30 -3.14
N THR A 79 22.63 24.22 -3.75
CA THR A 79 24.05 24.10 -4.12
C THR A 79 24.35 24.95 -5.34
N VAL A 80 25.41 25.72 -5.27
CA VAL A 80 25.95 26.54 -6.39
C VAL A 80 27.11 25.79 -7.01
N LEU A 81 26.99 25.47 -8.30
CA LEU A 81 28.05 24.78 -9.06
C LEU A 81 28.62 25.69 -10.15
N ALA A 82 29.92 25.64 -10.35
CA ALA A 82 30.59 26.24 -11.49
C ALA A 82 30.31 25.46 -12.79
N ALA A 83 30.75 25.99 -13.92
CA ALA A 83 30.57 25.34 -15.23
C ALA A 83 31.27 23.95 -15.34
N ASP A 84 32.32 23.71 -14.57
CA ASP A 84 33.04 22.44 -14.50
C ASP A 84 32.40 21.45 -13.51
N GLY A 85 31.29 21.83 -12.84
CA GLY A 85 30.60 21.04 -11.84
C GLY A 85 31.17 21.13 -10.42
N SER A 86 32.24 21.92 -10.19
CA SER A 86 32.78 22.15 -8.85
C SER A 86 31.80 22.97 -7.99
N GLN A 87 31.69 22.61 -6.71
CA GLN A 87 30.82 23.33 -5.78
C GLN A 87 31.49 24.63 -5.30
N LEU A 88 30.80 25.75 -5.49
CA LEU A 88 31.26 27.08 -5.09
C LEU A 88 30.70 27.51 -3.74
N GLY A 89 29.53 27.03 -3.34
CA GLY A 89 28.87 27.40 -2.10
C GLY A 89 27.48 26.78 -1.95
N THR A 90 26.78 27.17 -0.88
CA THR A 90 25.40 26.74 -0.62
C THR A 90 24.57 27.98 -0.26
N MET A 91 23.48 28.22 -1.02
CA MET A 91 22.55 29.32 -0.77
C MET A 91 21.44 28.87 0.20
N VAL A 92 20.96 29.85 0.97
CA VAL A 92 19.79 29.70 1.86
C VAL A 92 18.76 30.76 1.54
N PRO A 93 17.46 30.47 1.70
CA PRO A 93 16.39 31.46 1.54
C PRO A 93 16.42 32.48 2.66
N LEU A 94 16.28 33.77 2.35
CA LEU A 94 16.19 34.86 3.33
C LEU A 94 14.77 35.02 3.88
N THR A 95 13.74 34.58 3.13
CA THR A 95 12.34 34.56 3.55
C THR A 95 11.73 33.22 3.19
N THR A 96 10.78 32.77 4.00
CA THR A 96 10.11 31.46 3.84
C THR A 96 8.60 31.64 3.77
N GLY A 97 7.87 30.59 3.37
CA GLY A 97 6.42 30.62 3.26
C GLY A 97 5.86 31.26 1.98
N SER A 98 6.72 31.58 1.01
CA SER A 98 6.37 32.14 -0.31
C SER A 98 7.08 31.35 -1.41
N ALA A 99 6.53 31.39 -2.61
CA ALA A 99 7.15 30.83 -3.82
C ALA A 99 8.39 31.64 -4.26
N THR A 100 8.51 32.89 -3.83
CA THR A 100 9.60 33.78 -4.17
C THR A 100 10.40 34.15 -2.93
N THR A 101 11.74 34.17 -3.04
CA THR A 101 12.66 34.61 -1.99
C THR A 101 13.94 35.18 -2.60
N LYS A 102 14.73 35.88 -1.80
CA LYS A 102 16.13 36.12 -2.11
C LYS A 102 16.97 34.99 -1.52
N LEU A 103 17.87 34.43 -2.34
CA LEU A 103 18.86 33.45 -1.92
C LEU A 103 20.18 34.15 -1.64
N LYS A 104 20.91 33.68 -0.62
CA LYS A 104 22.24 34.18 -0.23
C LYS A 104 23.20 33.00 -0.01
N ALA A 105 24.41 33.11 -0.57
CA ALA A 105 25.52 32.20 -0.29
C ALA A 105 26.85 32.98 -0.08
N GLU A 106 27.75 32.39 0.67
CA GLU A 106 29.18 32.72 0.63
C GLU A 106 29.83 31.77 -0.38
N LEU A 107 30.54 32.34 -1.37
CA LEU A 107 31.27 31.58 -2.38
C LEU A 107 32.72 31.40 -1.90
N HIS A 108 33.24 30.18 -2.03
CA HIS A 108 34.61 29.84 -1.61
C HIS A 108 35.65 30.10 -2.72
N THR A 109 35.15 30.37 -3.95
CA THR A 109 35.99 30.62 -5.13
C THR A 109 35.45 31.87 -5.82
N PRO A 110 36.31 32.80 -6.25
CA PRO A 110 35.87 33.96 -7.02
C PRO A 110 35.21 33.58 -8.33
N VAL A 111 34.20 34.36 -8.71
CA VAL A 111 33.51 34.27 -10.02
C VAL A 111 33.59 35.60 -10.73
N SER A 112 33.46 35.59 -12.03
CA SER A 112 33.55 36.79 -12.89
C SER A 112 32.21 37.08 -13.57
N MET A 113 32.00 38.32 -13.90
CA MET A 113 30.85 38.74 -14.72
C MET A 113 30.80 37.92 -16.02
N GLY A 114 29.63 37.35 -16.31
CA GLY A 114 29.38 36.48 -17.46
C GLY A 114 29.51 34.98 -17.14
N ASP A 115 30.05 34.60 -16.01
CA ASP A 115 30.11 33.20 -15.59
C ASP A 115 28.70 32.60 -15.44
N LYS A 116 28.58 31.31 -15.79
CA LYS A 116 27.35 30.56 -15.67
C LYS A 116 27.43 29.65 -14.43
N LEU A 117 26.45 29.79 -13.57
CA LEU A 117 26.35 29.02 -12.35
C LEU A 117 25.12 28.11 -12.42
N THR A 118 25.30 26.82 -12.13
CA THR A 118 24.19 25.90 -12.01
C THR A 118 23.73 25.84 -10.56
N LEU A 119 22.47 26.13 -10.34
CA LEU A 119 21.83 26.05 -9.02
C LEU A 119 21.07 24.71 -8.91
N VAL A 120 21.28 23.97 -7.82
CA VAL A 120 20.68 22.64 -7.63
C VAL A 120 20.04 22.53 -6.25
N LEU A 121 18.82 22.05 -6.19
CA LEU A 121 18.01 21.86 -4.98
C LEU A 121 17.43 20.43 -4.98
N PRO A 122 17.32 19.73 -3.85
CA PRO A 122 17.97 19.97 -2.53
C PRO A 122 19.40 19.44 -2.49
N ARG A 123 19.82 18.64 -3.46
CA ARG A 123 21.15 18.03 -3.56
C ARG A 123 21.54 17.76 -5.01
N THR A 124 22.83 17.61 -5.25
CA THR A 124 23.41 17.47 -6.59
C THR A 124 23.11 16.13 -7.25
N GLN A 125 22.94 15.08 -6.47
CA GLN A 125 22.60 13.75 -6.97
C GLN A 125 21.15 13.42 -6.67
N ARG A 126 20.40 13.04 -7.70
CA ARG A 126 19.01 12.59 -7.55
C ARG A 126 19.00 11.12 -7.10
N ASP A 127 18.05 10.81 -6.25
CA ASP A 127 17.74 9.46 -5.79
C ASP A 127 16.25 9.42 -5.47
N TYR A 128 15.50 8.63 -6.21
CA TYR A 128 14.04 8.49 -6.09
C TYR A 128 13.62 7.28 -5.25
N THR A 129 14.57 6.59 -4.62
CA THR A 129 14.30 5.42 -3.76
C THR A 129 13.94 5.84 -2.33
N GLY A 130 13.31 4.92 -1.58
CA GLY A 130 13.01 5.11 -0.15
C GLY A 130 11.90 6.11 0.18
N GLN A 131 11.03 6.44 -0.78
CA GLN A 131 9.91 7.36 -0.61
C GLN A 131 8.88 6.82 0.40
N LYS A 132 8.28 7.74 1.20
CA LYS A 132 7.27 7.44 2.22
C LYS A 132 5.83 7.73 1.78
N GLY A 133 5.62 8.15 0.54
CA GLY A 133 4.29 8.32 -0.03
C GLY A 133 3.52 9.56 0.42
N THR A 134 4.18 10.56 1.01
CA THR A 134 3.56 11.81 1.44
C THR A 134 4.18 13.02 0.73
N LEU A 135 3.39 14.08 0.55
CA LEU A 135 3.92 15.35 0.02
C LEU A 135 5.03 15.93 0.88
N ALA A 136 4.95 15.76 2.21
CA ALA A 136 5.96 16.25 3.15
C ALA A 136 7.31 15.54 2.94
N ASP A 137 7.30 14.21 2.72
CA ASP A 137 8.51 13.46 2.42
C ASP A 137 9.12 13.86 1.08
N ILE A 138 8.27 14.05 0.05
CA ILE A 138 8.72 14.53 -1.26
C ILE A 138 9.34 15.92 -1.12
N ALA A 139 8.68 16.85 -0.42
CA ALA A 139 9.19 18.20 -0.19
C ALA A 139 10.56 18.21 0.46
N ALA A 140 10.75 17.34 1.45
CA ALA A 140 11.99 17.30 2.22
C ALA A 140 13.17 16.65 1.48
N LYS A 141 12.90 15.68 0.58
CA LYS A 141 13.94 14.80 0.05
C LYS A 141 13.99 14.65 -1.48
N TYR A 142 12.87 14.80 -2.16
CA TYR A 142 12.71 14.43 -3.58
C TYR A 142 12.25 15.59 -4.47
N ASP A 143 12.23 16.82 -3.96
CA ASP A 143 11.89 18.04 -4.72
C ASP A 143 13.13 18.55 -5.48
N TYR A 144 13.63 17.71 -6.41
CA TYR A 144 14.79 18.06 -7.22
C TYR A 144 14.48 19.15 -8.21
N ALA A 145 15.31 20.19 -8.24
CA ALA A 145 15.16 21.29 -9.14
C ALA A 145 16.50 21.95 -9.50
N THR A 146 16.57 22.45 -10.70
CA THR A 146 17.75 23.12 -11.20
C THR A 146 17.41 24.39 -11.94
N ASP A 147 18.36 25.32 -11.95
CA ASP A 147 18.37 26.46 -12.87
C ASP A 147 19.80 26.85 -13.22
N LEU A 148 19.96 27.54 -14.36
CA LEU A 148 21.22 28.07 -14.84
C LEU A 148 21.16 29.59 -14.83
N VAL A 149 21.90 30.23 -13.93
CA VAL A 149 21.97 31.70 -13.82
C VAL A 149 23.28 32.23 -14.37
N THR A 150 23.28 33.52 -14.75
CA THR A 150 24.47 34.20 -15.26
C THR A 150 24.87 35.31 -14.28
N VAL A 151 26.14 35.38 -13.92
CA VAL A 151 26.69 36.46 -13.09
C VAL A 151 26.61 37.77 -13.85
N VAL A 152 25.90 38.72 -13.29
CA VAL A 152 25.70 40.06 -13.91
C VAL A 152 26.58 41.14 -13.29
N TYR A 153 27.06 40.90 -12.07
CA TYR A 153 28.02 41.76 -11.37
C TYR A 153 28.90 40.93 -10.44
N ALA A 154 30.17 41.23 -10.36
CA ALA A 154 31.11 40.61 -9.43
C ALA A 154 32.23 41.61 -9.04
N ASP A 155 32.50 41.74 -7.72
CA ASP A 155 33.67 42.35 -7.16
C ASP A 155 34.25 41.48 -6.00
N GLU A 156 35.23 41.98 -5.27
CA GLU A 156 35.89 41.22 -4.23
C GLU A 156 34.99 40.82 -3.04
N THR A 157 33.80 41.43 -2.88
CA THR A 157 32.94 41.29 -1.73
C THR A 157 31.53 40.83 -2.09
N PHE A 158 31.07 41.15 -3.27
CA PHE A 158 29.67 40.95 -3.69
C PHE A 158 29.54 40.45 -5.12
N VAL A 159 28.60 39.51 -5.29
CA VAL A 159 28.23 38.96 -6.59
C VAL A 159 26.72 39.00 -6.72
N SER A 160 26.23 39.43 -7.88
CA SER A 160 24.82 39.23 -8.26
C SER A 160 24.71 38.45 -9.57
N ALA A 161 23.63 37.69 -9.71
CA ALA A 161 23.32 36.92 -10.90
C ALA A 161 21.89 37.22 -11.36
N THR A 162 21.54 36.75 -12.55
CA THR A 162 20.16 36.79 -13.04
C THR A 162 19.23 36.04 -12.07
N ASP A 163 17.95 36.41 -12.07
CA ASP A 163 16.94 35.70 -11.26
C ASP A 163 16.91 34.22 -11.59
N ALA A 164 16.72 33.40 -10.55
CA ALA A 164 16.61 31.94 -10.67
C ALA A 164 15.14 31.51 -10.81
N ASN A 165 14.86 30.69 -11.81
CA ASN A 165 13.57 30.06 -12.05
C ASN A 165 13.74 28.55 -12.07
N PHE A 166 13.62 27.93 -10.92
CA PHE A 166 13.87 26.50 -10.76
C PHE A 166 12.90 25.63 -11.55
N ALA A 167 13.40 24.69 -12.33
CA ALA A 167 12.63 23.69 -13.04
C ALA A 167 12.72 22.34 -12.35
N ASN A 168 11.57 21.71 -12.05
CA ASN A 168 11.51 20.38 -11.45
C ASN A 168 12.06 19.32 -12.39
N GLN A 169 12.77 18.38 -11.81
CA GLN A 169 13.41 17.26 -12.49
C GLN A 169 12.60 15.95 -12.31
N GLN A 170 11.35 16.06 -11.88
CA GLN A 170 10.41 14.95 -11.67
C GLN A 170 8.97 15.41 -11.85
N ALA A 171 8.09 14.44 -12.13
CA ALA A 171 6.66 14.56 -11.91
C ALA A 171 6.31 14.21 -10.46
N ILE A 172 5.23 14.83 -9.93
CA ILE A 172 4.62 14.39 -8.68
C ILE A 172 3.31 13.71 -9.03
N VAL A 173 3.15 12.44 -8.61
CA VAL A 173 1.97 11.65 -8.92
C VAL A 173 1.29 11.25 -7.61
N LYS A 174 0.00 11.60 -7.47
CA LYS A 174 -0.88 11.07 -6.43
C LYS A 174 -1.61 9.85 -7.00
N PHE A 175 -1.34 8.68 -6.48
CA PHE A 175 -2.08 7.46 -6.77
C PHE A 175 -3.21 7.28 -5.76
N ASN A 176 -4.45 7.14 -6.24
CA ASN A 176 -5.61 6.78 -5.43
C ASN A 176 -5.99 5.35 -5.80
N LEU A 177 -5.73 4.41 -4.88
CA LEU A 177 -5.81 2.97 -5.12
C LEU A 177 -7.20 2.45 -4.74
N TRP A 178 -7.86 1.78 -5.69
CA TRP A 178 -9.21 1.22 -5.54
C TRP A 178 -9.22 -0.21 -6.06
N GLU A 179 -10.09 -1.05 -5.52
CA GLU A 179 -10.39 -2.33 -6.15
C GLU A 179 -11.03 -2.13 -7.53
N THR A 180 -11.21 -3.22 -8.26
CA THR A 180 -11.82 -3.22 -9.61
C THR A 180 -13.22 -2.64 -9.63
N ASP A 181 -13.96 -2.67 -8.50
CA ASP A 181 -15.26 -2.03 -8.33
C ASP A 181 -15.20 -0.49 -8.39
N GLY A 182 -14.02 0.09 -8.13
CA GLY A 182 -13.76 1.51 -8.12
C GLY A 182 -14.36 2.27 -6.93
N VAL A 183 -14.76 1.55 -5.87
CA VAL A 183 -15.39 2.08 -4.65
C VAL A 183 -14.63 1.65 -3.40
N THR A 184 -14.16 0.41 -3.36
CA THR A 184 -13.40 -0.15 -2.22
C THR A 184 -11.95 0.32 -2.28
N PRO A 185 -11.44 1.06 -1.25
CA PRO A 185 -10.06 1.53 -1.26
C PRO A 185 -9.07 0.39 -0.95
N VAL A 186 -7.96 0.32 -1.71
CA VAL A 186 -6.84 -0.61 -1.46
C VAL A 186 -5.82 0.09 -0.56
N LYS A 187 -5.79 -0.26 0.72
CA LYS A 187 -4.83 0.28 1.69
C LYS A 187 -3.51 -0.48 1.62
N ALA A 188 -2.56 0.09 0.89
CA ALA A 188 -1.25 -0.52 0.66
C ALA A 188 -0.23 -0.15 1.75
N SER A 189 0.53 -1.12 2.22
CA SER A 189 1.74 -0.94 3.04
C SER A 189 2.97 -0.67 2.18
N ALA A 190 2.92 -1.02 0.88
CA ALA A 190 3.92 -0.66 -0.12
C ALA A 190 3.27 -0.53 -1.50
N LEU A 191 3.76 0.40 -2.32
CA LEU A 191 3.40 0.56 -3.73
C LEU A 191 4.67 0.52 -4.57
N THR A 192 4.80 -0.45 -5.45
CA THR A 192 5.89 -0.52 -6.44
C THR A 192 5.38 0.00 -7.78
N VAL A 193 6.13 0.93 -8.36
CA VAL A 193 5.92 1.47 -9.70
C VAL A 193 7.00 0.91 -10.60
N SER A 194 6.60 0.24 -11.68
CA SER A 194 7.50 -0.37 -12.67
C SER A 194 7.19 0.19 -14.05
N ALA A 195 8.20 0.70 -14.74
CA ALA A 195 8.13 1.14 -16.13
C ALA A 195 9.52 1.14 -16.77
N THR A 196 9.59 0.85 -18.06
CA THR A 196 10.85 1.00 -18.81
C THR A 196 11.32 2.46 -18.76
N GLY A 197 12.58 2.69 -18.38
CA GLY A 197 13.15 4.03 -18.30
C GLY A 197 12.83 4.82 -17.03
N LEU A 198 12.04 4.27 -16.11
CA LEU A 198 11.81 4.86 -14.79
C LEU A 198 13.15 5.02 -14.06
N LYS A 199 13.51 6.24 -13.72
CA LYS A 199 14.78 6.55 -13.07
C LYS A 199 14.71 6.29 -11.58
N THR A 200 15.65 5.50 -11.07
CA THR A 200 15.89 5.36 -9.63
C THR A 200 16.87 6.40 -9.11
N ASP A 201 17.81 6.84 -9.96
CA ASP A 201 18.75 7.92 -9.71
C ASP A 201 19.23 8.55 -11.04
N ASP A 202 20.32 9.31 -11.01
CA ASP A 202 20.89 9.98 -12.20
C ASP A 202 21.44 9.01 -13.25
N SER A 203 21.81 7.80 -12.86
CA SER A 203 22.54 6.84 -13.69
C SER A 203 21.79 5.53 -13.91
N HIS A 204 20.82 5.21 -13.07
CA HIS A 204 20.12 3.93 -13.08
C HIS A 204 18.62 4.07 -13.31
N THR A 205 18.07 3.01 -13.88
CA THR A 205 16.62 2.84 -14.06
C THR A 205 16.18 1.54 -13.39
N GLY A 206 14.94 1.50 -12.93
CA GLY A 206 14.37 0.32 -12.27
C GLY A 206 13.06 0.64 -11.56
N ASP A 207 12.59 -0.30 -10.79
CA ASP A 207 11.36 -0.16 -10.02
C ASP A 207 11.57 0.78 -8.84
N ILE A 208 10.54 1.59 -8.53
CA ILE A 208 10.49 2.42 -7.33
C ILE A 208 9.44 1.87 -6.39
N THR A 209 9.85 1.51 -5.18
CA THR A 209 8.94 1.09 -4.11
C THR A 209 8.78 2.22 -3.09
N ILE A 210 7.52 2.63 -2.92
CA ILE A 210 7.10 3.62 -1.93
C ILE A 210 6.52 2.88 -0.74
N THR A 211 7.01 3.16 0.48
CA THR A 211 6.61 2.47 1.71
C THR A 211 6.04 3.47 2.71
N PRO A 212 4.71 3.68 2.73
CA PRO A 212 4.04 4.52 3.72
C PRO A 212 4.28 4.03 5.15
N GLU A 213 4.32 4.94 6.12
CA GLU A 213 4.45 4.59 7.54
C GLU A 213 3.23 3.84 8.08
N THR A 214 2.06 4.11 7.50
CA THR A 214 0.80 3.40 7.78
C THR A 214 0.12 3.04 6.46
N PRO A 215 -0.52 1.86 6.35
CA PRO A 215 -1.21 1.46 5.13
C PRO A 215 -2.25 2.49 4.69
N THR A 216 -2.15 2.93 3.45
CA THR A 216 -3.02 3.97 2.88
C THR A 216 -3.40 3.67 1.43
N SER A 217 -4.54 4.20 0.99
CA SER A 217 -5.00 4.15 -0.39
C SER A 217 -4.59 5.38 -1.22
N GLU A 218 -4.01 6.41 -0.57
CA GLU A 218 -3.53 7.61 -1.23
C GLU A 218 -2.01 7.70 -1.05
N ILE A 219 -1.27 7.60 -2.14
CA ILE A 219 0.20 7.54 -2.13
C ILE A 219 0.75 8.57 -3.13
N TYR A 220 1.62 9.45 -2.65
CA TYR A 220 2.35 10.38 -3.48
C TYR A 220 3.71 9.83 -3.85
N ALA A 221 4.13 10.05 -5.10
CA ALA A 221 5.41 9.63 -5.64
C ALA A 221 6.07 10.73 -6.45
N ALA A 222 7.37 10.91 -6.29
CA ALA A 222 8.22 11.65 -7.19
C ALA A 222 8.77 10.68 -8.23
N LEU A 223 8.46 10.87 -9.51
CA LEU A 223 8.83 9.96 -10.61
C LEU A 223 9.47 10.74 -11.74
N SER A 224 10.49 10.17 -12.40
CA SER A 224 11.12 10.74 -13.59
C SER A 224 11.45 9.64 -14.60
N GLY A 225 11.42 9.95 -15.89
CA GLY A 225 11.80 9.04 -16.96
C GLY A 225 10.67 8.21 -17.55
N ILE A 226 9.41 8.44 -17.17
CA ILE A 226 8.25 7.76 -17.79
C ILE A 226 7.70 8.65 -18.91
N ASN A 227 7.94 8.25 -20.16
CA ASN A 227 7.51 8.98 -21.33
C ASN A 227 7.02 8.06 -22.44
N GLY A 228 5.71 7.78 -22.46
CA GLY A 228 5.11 6.89 -23.45
C GLY A 228 5.35 5.41 -23.20
N GLN A 229 5.45 4.99 -21.93
CA GLN A 229 5.65 3.59 -21.55
C GLN A 229 4.41 2.99 -20.89
N GLU A 230 4.37 1.65 -20.91
CA GLU A 230 3.47 0.89 -20.03
C GLU A 230 3.94 1.03 -18.58
N VAL A 231 3.00 1.25 -17.68
CA VAL A 231 3.26 1.36 -16.25
C VAL A 231 2.53 0.22 -15.54
N THR A 232 3.27 -0.54 -14.75
CA THR A 232 2.71 -1.54 -13.85
C THR A 232 2.83 -1.04 -12.41
N LEU A 233 1.73 -1.14 -11.69
CA LEU A 233 1.65 -0.84 -10.26
C LEU A 233 1.39 -2.13 -9.51
N SER A 234 2.16 -2.35 -8.42
CA SER A 234 1.98 -3.47 -7.51
C SER A 234 1.84 -2.94 -6.09
N ALA A 235 0.67 -3.11 -5.49
CA ALA A 235 0.37 -2.66 -4.14
C ALA A 235 0.32 -3.86 -3.18
N THR A 236 1.14 -3.86 -2.14
CA THR A 236 1.15 -4.88 -1.10
C THR A 236 0.22 -4.44 0.04
N THR A 237 -0.66 -5.33 0.45
CA THR A 237 -1.53 -5.17 1.63
C THR A 237 -1.29 -6.31 2.61
N ASP A 238 -1.96 -6.28 3.76
CA ASP A 238 -1.87 -7.38 4.74
C ASP A 238 -2.47 -8.69 4.21
N ALA A 239 -3.38 -8.63 3.23
CA ALA A 239 -4.09 -9.80 2.71
C ALA A 239 -3.56 -10.26 1.34
N TYR A 240 -3.33 -9.33 0.43
CA TYR A 240 -3.00 -9.64 -0.97
C TYR A 240 -2.02 -8.63 -1.56
N THR A 241 -1.34 -9.05 -2.62
CA THR A 241 -0.76 -8.13 -3.59
C THR A 241 -1.81 -7.78 -4.63
N TYR A 242 -1.98 -6.49 -4.91
CA TYR A 242 -2.85 -5.98 -5.98
C TYR A 242 -2.01 -5.47 -7.12
N THR A 243 -2.44 -5.70 -8.34
CA THR A 243 -1.72 -5.22 -9.53
C THR A 243 -2.63 -4.46 -10.48
N CYS A 244 -2.02 -3.53 -11.20
CA CYS A 244 -2.63 -2.83 -12.32
C CYS A 244 -1.56 -2.55 -13.37
N THR A 245 -1.74 -3.03 -14.59
CA THR A 245 -0.91 -2.64 -15.73
C THR A 245 -1.74 -1.76 -16.66
N THR A 246 -1.18 -0.63 -17.10
CA THR A 246 -1.89 0.30 -17.97
C THR A 246 -2.09 -0.31 -19.35
N THR A 247 -3.31 -0.19 -19.89
CA THR A 247 -3.66 -0.71 -21.23
C THR A 247 -3.18 0.19 -22.37
N SER A 248 -2.65 1.34 -22.03
CA SER A 248 -2.07 2.30 -22.99
C SER A 248 -0.85 2.98 -22.37
N PRO A 249 0.15 3.35 -23.17
CA PRO A 249 1.32 4.07 -22.69
C PRO A 249 0.97 5.32 -21.90
N LYS A 250 1.74 5.61 -20.87
CA LYS A 250 1.61 6.80 -20.00
C LYS A 250 2.87 7.65 -20.06
N SER A 251 2.68 8.94 -19.84
CA SER A 251 3.77 9.87 -19.63
C SER A 251 3.53 10.66 -18.34
N PHE A 252 4.55 10.77 -17.53
CA PHE A 252 4.60 11.65 -16.38
C PHE A 252 5.73 12.67 -16.62
N GLU A 253 5.33 13.82 -17.14
CA GLU A 253 6.28 14.87 -17.52
C GLU A 253 6.82 15.58 -16.27
N ASP A 254 8.13 15.82 -16.27
CA ASP A 254 8.78 16.59 -15.21
C ASP A 254 8.10 17.95 -15.03
N SER A 255 8.11 18.47 -13.82
CA SER A 255 7.44 19.73 -13.44
C SER A 255 5.90 19.69 -13.48
N LYS A 256 5.28 18.50 -13.58
CA LYS A 256 3.81 18.35 -13.55
C LYS A 256 3.33 17.53 -12.37
N TYR A 257 2.10 17.83 -11.94
CA TYR A 257 1.35 17.06 -10.94
C TYR A 257 0.27 16.24 -11.62
N TYR A 258 0.12 15.00 -11.15
CA TYR A 258 -0.90 14.08 -11.64
C TYR A 258 -1.69 13.51 -10.46
N ASN A 259 -3.02 13.57 -10.56
CA ASN A 259 -3.93 12.91 -9.61
C ASN A 259 -4.60 11.73 -10.33
N VAL A 260 -4.18 10.51 -10.02
CA VAL A 260 -4.53 9.31 -10.78
C VAL A 260 -5.40 8.37 -9.94
N LYS A 261 -6.58 8.05 -10.43
CA LYS A 261 -7.41 6.96 -9.87
C LYS A 261 -7.00 5.64 -10.51
N VAL A 262 -6.57 4.68 -9.69
CA VAL A 262 -6.09 3.37 -10.13
C VAL A 262 -7.05 2.27 -9.66
N LYS A 263 -7.57 1.48 -10.59
CA LYS A 263 -8.30 0.26 -10.29
C LYS A 263 -7.35 -0.93 -10.34
N MET A 264 -7.22 -1.63 -9.22
CA MET A 264 -6.27 -2.72 -9.03
C MET A 264 -6.99 -4.04 -8.83
N ALA A 265 -6.45 -5.11 -9.39
CA ALA A 265 -6.93 -6.46 -9.19
C ALA A 265 -6.03 -7.22 -8.21
N PRO A 266 -6.59 -7.99 -7.26
CA PRO A 266 -5.78 -8.82 -6.38
C PRO A 266 -5.09 -9.94 -7.18
N VAL A 267 -3.83 -10.20 -6.87
CA VAL A 267 -3.10 -11.39 -7.34
C VAL A 267 -3.44 -12.52 -6.37
N LEU A 268 -4.39 -13.33 -6.77
CA LEU A 268 -4.87 -14.43 -5.96
C LEU A 268 -4.06 -15.71 -6.26
N PRO A 269 -3.74 -16.53 -5.24
CA PRO A 269 -3.25 -17.88 -5.48
C PRO A 269 -4.19 -18.66 -6.42
N PRO A 270 -3.66 -19.60 -7.22
CA PRO A 270 -4.47 -20.32 -8.22
C PRO A 270 -5.76 -20.92 -7.66
N SER A 271 -5.73 -21.46 -6.44
CA SER A 271 -6.89 -22.08 -5.80
C SER A 271 -8.08 -21.15 -5.59
N PHE A 272 -7.86 -19.82 -5.51
CA PHE A 272 -8.95 -18.84 -5.39
C PHE A 272 -9.83 -18.75 -6.65
N SER A 273 -9.27 -19.02 -7.81
CA SER A 273 -9.96 -18.97 -9.10
C SER A 273 -10.51 -20.35 -9.52
N ILE A 274 -10.22 -21.40 -8.74
CA ILE A 274 -10.74 -22.74 -8.96
C ILE A 274 -12.05 -22.86 -8.18
N PRO A 275 -13.18 -23.27 -8.79
CA PRO A 275 -14.39 -23.59 -8.06
C PRO A 275 -14.13 -24.72 -7.04
N LEU A 276 -14.94 -24.83 -6.00
CA LEU A 276 -14.88 -25.99 -5.10
C LEU A 276 -14.83 -27.29 -5.90
N THR A 277 -13.77 -28.04 -5.76
CA THR A 277 -13.48 -29.24 -6.55
C THR A 277 -13.14 -30.41 -5.64
N LEU A 278 -13.73 -31.56 -5.96
CA LEU A 278 -13.35 -32.83 -5.40
C LEU A 278 -12.72 -33.69 -6.50
N GLU A 279 -11.62 -34.36 -6.17
CA GLU A 279 -10.87 -35.19 -7.12
C GLU A 279 -10.60 -36.56 -6.53
N CYS A 280 -10.97 -37.60 -7.26
CA CYS A 280 -10.73 -38.97 -6.85
C CYS A 280 -9.22 -39.27 -6.81
N THR A 281 -8.77 -39.92 -5.74
CA THR A 281 -7.37 -40.38 -5.64
C THR A 281 -7.03 -41.43 -6.70
N LYS A 282 -5.75 -41.73 -6.88
CA LYS A 282 -5.29 -42.71 -7.89
C LYS A 282 -5.63 -44.16 -7.54
N SER A 283 -6.07 -44.44 -6.29
CA SER A 283 -6.14 -45.80 -5.77
C SER A 283 -7.43 -46.54 -6.03
N ARG A 284 -8.57 -45.88 -6.00
CA ARG A 284 -9.90 -46.47 -6.20
C ARG A 284 -10.96 -45.40 -6.51
N SER A 285 -12.07 -45.79 -7.16
CA SER A 285 -13.21 -44.91 -7.37
C SER A 285 -13.85 -44.44 -6.08
N THR A 286 -14.49 -43.29 -6.11
CA THR A 286 -15.24 -42.71 -5.00
C THR A 286 -16.62 -42.24 -5.47
N THR A 287 -17.61 -42.32 -4.59
CA THR A 287 -18.93 -41.75 -4.84
C THR A 287 -19.07 -40.47 -4.02
N ILE A 288 -19.49 -39.39 -4.69
CA ILE A 288 -19.80 -38.09 -4.09
C ILE A 288 -21.30 -38.01 -3.90
N THR A 289 -21.75 -37.90 -2.66
CA THR A 289 -23.14 -37.65 -2.30
C THR A 289 -23.30 -36.20 -1.88
N VAL A 290 -24.19 -35.44 -2.52
CA VAL A 290 -24.51 -34.07 -2.13
C VAL A 290 -25.93 -34.00 -1.62
N LEU A 291 -26.07 -33.86 -0.31
CA LEU A 291 -27.37 -33.68 0.34
C LEU A 291 -27.79 -32.21 0.24
N ASN A 292 -29.07 -31.99 -0.05
CA ASN A 292 -29.64 -30.64 -0.21
C ASN A 292 -28.86 -29.75 -1.22
N GLY A 293 -28.38 -30.34 -2.30
CA GLY A 293 -27.64 -29.69 -3.38
C GLY A 293 -28.52 -28.86 -4.36
N TRP A 294 -29.64 -28.32 -3.90
CA TRP A 294 -30.51 -27.47 -4.67
C TRP A 294 -29.78 -26.22 -5.15
N ASP A 295 -30.04 -25.81 -6.39
CA ASP A 295 -29.40 -24.63 -7.01
C ASP A 295 -27.88 -24.75 -7.24
N LEU A 296 -27.36 -26.00 -7.26
CA LEU A 296 -25.99 -26.26 -7.64
C LEU A 296 -25.89 -26.71 -9.09
N GLU A 297 -24.79 -26.33 -9.72
CA GLU A 297 -24.30 -26.93 -10.95
C GLU A 297 -22.99 -27.67 -10.68
N TYR A 298 -22.74 -28.69 -11.44
CA TYR A 298 -21.48 -29.43 -11.42
C TYR A 298 -20.90 -29.61 -12.82
N LYS A 299 -19.60 -29.83 -12.88
CA LYS A 299 -18.94 -30.31 -14.09
C LYS A 299 -17.94 -31.42 -13.77
N LEU A 300 -17.92 -32.44 -14.60
CA LEU A 300 -16.93 -33.52 -14.53
C LEU A 300 -15.71 -33.16 -15.38
N ASN A 301 -14.52 -33.23 -14.79
CA ASN A 301 -13.25 -32.86 -15.41
C ASN A 301 -13.34 -31.45 -16.06
N ASP A 302 -12.93 -31.32 -17.31
CA ASP A 302 -13.00 -30.08 -18.06
C ASP A 302 -14.24 -29.99 -18.99
N GLY A 303 -15.31 -30.76 -18.63
CA GLY A 303 -16.59 -30.77 -19.35
C GLY A 303 -17.40 -29.50 -19.15
N ILE A 304 -18.68 -29.58 -19.58
CA ILE A 304 -19.66 -28.49 -19.44
C ILE A 304 -20.33 -28.51 -18.07
N TRP A 305 -20.75 -27.35 -17.60
CA TRP A 305 -21.59 -27.21 -16.41
C TRP A 305 -22.98 -27.76 -16.66
N LYS A 306 -23.52 -28.53 -15.71
CA LYS A 306 -24.84 -29.13 -15.69
C LYS A 306 -25.50 -28.86 -14.36
N GLU A 307 -26.83 -28.70 -14.34
CA GLU A 307 -27.59 -28.67 -13.10
C GLU A 307 -27.39 -29.98 -12.31
N TYR A 308 -27.28 -29.87 -11.00
CA TYR A 308 -27.13 -31.02 -10.13
C TYR A 308 -28.52 -31.65 -9.92
N ASP A 309 -28.68 -32.89 -10.35
CA ASP A 309 -29.94 -33.63 -10.40
C ASP A 309 -30.21 -34.44 -9.12
N LEU A 310 -29.48 -34.16 -8.04
CA LEU A 310 -29.54 -34.83 -6.73
C LEU A 310 -29.12 -36.31 -6.73
N ASN A 311 -28.56 -36.81 -7.83
CA ASN A 311 -27.99 -38.13 -7.90
C ASN A 311 -26.55 -38.18 -7.43
N GLU A 312 -26.11 -39.35 -6.94
CA GLU A 312 -24.73 -39.58 -6.61
C GLU A 312 -23.81 -39.50 -7.83
N ILE A 313 -22.63 -38.90 -7.65
CA ILE A 313 -21.63 -38.77 -8.71
C ILE A 313 -20.50 -39.76 -8.44
N THR A 314 -20.34 -40.76 -9.28
CA THR A 314 -19.16 -41.66 -9.20
C THR A 314 -17.99 -41.06 -9.97
N LEU A 315 -16.85 -40.98 -9.30
CA LEU A 315 -15.56 -40.57 -9.88
C LEU A 315 -14.63 -41.77 -9.95
N GLU A 316 -14.15 -42.05 -11.15
CA GLU A 316 -13.06 -42.98 -11.35
C GLU A 316 -11.71 -42.35 -10.94
N PRO A 317 -10.66 -43.12 -10.70
CA PRO A 317 -9.34 -42.60 -10.31
C PRO A 317 -8.90 -41.43 -11.21
N THR A 318 -8.47 -40.33 -10.57
CA THR A 318 -8.04 -39.06 -11.18
C THR A 318 -9.14 -38.20 -11.81
N GLN A 319 -10.37 -38.65 -11.85
CA GLN A 319 -11.49 -37.81 -12.25
C GLN A 319 -11.81 -36.80 -11.15
N LYS A 320 -12.28 -35.62 -11.58
CA LYS A 320 -12.68 -34.51 -10.70
C LYS A 320 -14.08 -34.03 -10.99
N VAL A 321 -14.76 -33.57 -9.96
CA VAL A 321 -16.03 -32.83 -10.04
C VAL A 321 -15.87 -31.47 -9.41
N SER A 322 -16.25 -30.43 -10.14
CA SER A 322 -16.29 -29.05 -9.62
C SER A 322 -17.74 -28.62 -9.42
N PHE A 323 -17.98 -27.83 -8.36
CA PHE A 323 -19.30 -27.33 -8.02
C PHE A 323 -19.35 -25.79 -8.05
N ARG A 324 -20.48 -25.26 -8.50
CA ARG A 324 -20.83 -23.84 -8.38
C ARG A 324 -22.34 -23.69 -8.14
N GLY A 325 -22.75 -22.53 -7.66
CA GLY A 325 -24.14 -22.25 -7.39
C GLY A 325 -24.45 -20.76 -7.28
N ASN A 326 -25.72 -20.45 -7.09
CA ASN A 326 -26.20 -19.09 -6.92
C ASN A 326 -27.09 -18.98 -5.67
N ARG A 327 -26.66 -19.56 -4.57
CA ARG A 327 -27.42 -19.59 -3.30
C ARG A 327 -27.63 -18.19 -2.70
N ALA A 328 -26.90 -17.18 -3.18
CA ALA A 328 -27.10 -15.77 -2.79
C ALA A 328 -28.53 -15.24 -3.08
N LYS A 329 -29.30 -15.94 -3.92
CA LYS A 329 -30.68 -15.55 -4.26
C LYS A 329 -31.77 -16.21 -3.41
N SER A 330 -31.44 -17.24 -2.63
CA SER A 330 -32.46 -18.00 -1.86
C SER A 330 -32.42 -17.61 -0.38
N ALA A 331 -33.05 -16.49 -0.02
CA ALA A 331 -33.13 -15.96 1.33
C ALA A 331 -33.98 -16.78 2.32
N SER A 332 -34.66 -17.86 1.89
CA SER A 332 -35.76 -18.45 2.65
C SER A 332 -35.53 -19.83 3.24
N ARG A 333 -34.34 -20.44 3.05
CA ARG A 333 -34.07 -21.77 3.64
C ARG A 333 -32.60 -21.93 4.06
N PRO A 334 -32.32 -22.11 5.33
CA PRO A 334 -31.04 -22.67 5.79
C PRO A 334 -31.03 -24.18 5.53
N THR A 335 -31.01 -24.60 4.27
CA THR A 335 -30.78 -26.00 3.94
C THR A 335 -29.28 -26.23 3.95
N THR A 336 -28.80 -26.96 4.94
CA THR A 336 -27.41 -27.41 5.04
C THR A 336 -27.09 -28.29 3.84
N THR A 337 -26.39 -27.74 2.84
CA THR A 337 -25.77 -28.57 1.82
C THR A 337 -24.65 -29.34 2.47
N ARG A 338 -24.60 -30.65 2.28
CA ARG A 338 -23.51 -31.50 2.78
C ARG A 338 -22.93 -32.30 1.63
N ILE A 339 -21.59 -32.31 1.53
CA ILE A 339 -20.84 -33.02 0.48
C ILE A 339 -20.02 -34.11 1.15
N ILE A 340 -20.25 -35.35 0.75
CA ILE A 340 -19.67 -36.54 1.38
C ILE A 340 -19.00 -37.40 0.32
N CYS A 341 -17.81 -37.88 0.61
CA CYS A 341 -17.07 -38.85 -0.19
C CYS A 341 -17.15 -40.24 0.45
N SER A 342 -17.43 -41.26 -0.35
CA SER A 342 -17.48 -42.64 0.15
C SER A 342 -16.10 -43.26 0.41
N THR A 343 -15.04 -42.71 -0.22
CA THR A 343 -13.63 -43.09 -0.03
C THR A 343 -12.74 -41.88 -0.16
N TYR A 344 -11.42 -42.03 -0.07
CA TYR A 344 -10.42 -40.95 -0.15
C TYR A 344 -10.57 -40.07 -1.38
N CYS A 345 -10.71 -38.75 -1.15
CA CYS A 345 -10.95 -37.76 -2.14
C CYS A 345 -10.19 -36.47 -1.81
N TYR A 346 -9.48 -35.92 -2.77
CA TYR A 346 -8.91 -34.58 -2.60
C TYR A 346 -10.01 -33.54 -2.66
N VAL A 347 -9.91 -32.51 -1.79
CA VAL A 347 -10.78 -31.33 -1.82
C VAL A 347 -9.95 -30.07 -1.94
N TYR A 348 -10.31 -29.19 -2.85
CA TYR A 348 -9.61 -27.92 -3.07
C TYR A 348 -10.48 -26.88 -3.80
N GLY A 349 -9.95 -25.67 -3.97
CA GLY A 349 -10.65 -24.57 -4.59
C GLY A 349 -11.43 -23.71 -3.61
N ASN A 350 -12.17 -22.76 -4.12
CA ASN A 350 -12.83 -21.71 -3.38
C ASN A 350 -14.30 -22.05 -3.12
N ILE A 351 -14.67 -22.18 -1.84
CA ILE A 351 -16.06 -22.53 -1.44
C ILE A 351 -17.09 -21.47 -1.84
N MET A 352 -16.67 -20.22 -2.10
CA MET A 352 -17.59 -19.17 -2.57
C MET A 352 -18.18 -19.45 -3.94
N SER A 353 -17.61 -20.39 -4.71
CA SER A 353 -18.23 -20.85 -5.95
C SER A 353 -19.65 -21.39 -5.75
N LEU A 354 -19.96 -21.95 -4.57
CA LEU A 354 -21.30 -22.41 -4.21
C LEU A 354 -22.32 -21.27 -4.02
N LEU A 355 -21.86 -20.02 -3.89
CA LEU A 355 -22.71 -18.85 -3.60
C LEU A 355 -22.75 -17.84 -4.74
N TYR A 356 -21.65 -17.66 -5.48
CA TYR A 356 -21.45 -16.54 -6.39
C TYR A 356 -21.22 -16.96 -7.84
N TYR A 357 -21.53 -18.20 -8.16
CA TYR A 357 -21.47 -18.72 -9.52
C TYR A 357 -20.10 -18.51 -10.18
N ASN A 358 -19.98 -17.68 -11.22
CA ASN A 358 -18.72 -17.38 -11.90
C ASN A 358 -17.91 -16.23 -11.25
N ASN A 359 -18.51 -15.47 -10.33
CA ASN A 359 -17.91 -14.27 -9.76
C ASN A 359 -17.34 -14.50 -8.36
N PHE A 360 -16.99 -15.74 -8.03
CA PHE A 360 -16.61 -16.15 -6.67
C PHE A 360 -15.17 -15.77 -6.27
N ALA A 361 -14.25 -15.66 -7.23
CA ALA A 361 -12.81 -15.59 -6.96
C ALA A 361 -12.39 -14.45 -6.01
N THR A 362 -13.08 -13.32 -6.08
CA THR A 362 -12.80 -12.12 -5.25
C THR A 362 -13.84 -11.89 -4.14
N LYS A 363 -14.78 -12.83 -3.93
CA LYS A 363 -15.84 -12.65 -2.94
C LYS A 363 -15.38 -13.08 -1.55
N THR A 364 -15.55 -12.15 -0.60
CA THR A 364 -15.18 -12.32 0.83
C THR A 364 -16.36 -12.14 1.77
N THR A 365 -17.59 -12.02 1.24
CA THR A 365 -18.80 -11.75 2.03
C THR A 365 -19.72 -12.97 2.05
N LEU A 366 -20.19 -13.37 3.23
CA LEU A 366 -21.23 -14.37 3.41
C LEU A 366 -22.62 -13.70 3.38
N PRO A 367 -23.56 -14.14 2.54
CA PRO A 367 -24.87 -13.49 2.42
C PRO A 367 -25.79 -13.78 3.61
N TYR A 368 -25.65 -14.96 4.28
CA TYR A 368 -26.56 -15.42 5.33
C TYR A 368 -25.83 -16.07 6.48
N ASP A 369 -26.50 -16.16 7.63
CA ASP A 369 -26.10 -16.99 8.75
C ASP A 369 -26.19 -18.48 8.36
N TYR A 370 -25.44 -19.34 9.00
CA TYR A 370 -25.40 -20.80 8.76
C TYR A 370 -25.06 -21.21 7.31
N THR A 371 -24.40 -20.33 6.53
CA THR A 371 -24.19 -20.49 5.07
C THR A 371 -23.52 -21.81 4.69
N PHE A 372 -22.46 -22.22 5.37
CA PHE A 372 -21.71 -23.45 5.13
C PHE A 372 -21.73 -24.42 6.33
N GLN A 373 -22.76 -24.28 7.18
CA GLN A 373 -22.97 -25.22 8.28
C GLN A 373 -22.91 -26.67 7.77
N GLN A 374 -22.09 -27.50 8.40
CA GLN A 374 -21.94 -28.93 8.13
C GLN A 374 -21.58 -29.31 6.68
N LEU A 375 -21.02 -28.39 5.88
CA LEU A 375 -20.77 -28.60 4.45
C LEU A 375 -20.01 -29.90 4.14
N PHE A 376 -19.01 -30.23 4.96
CA PHE A 376 -18.20 -31.44 4.79
C PHE A 376 -18.27 -32.39 6.00
N MET A 377 -19.26 -32.24 6.86
CA MET A 377 -19.42 -33.10 8.02
C MET A 377 -19.69 -34.55 7.60
N GLY A 378 -19.04 -35.52 8.25
CA GLY A 378 -19.32 -36.95 8.08
C GLY A 378 -20.78 -37.29 8.38
N LEU A 379 -21.26 -38.43 7.88
CA LEU A 379 -22.66 -38.88 8.03
C LEU A 379 -22.75 -40.02 9.04
N ASP A 380 -23.74 -39.98 9.99
CA ASP A 380 -24.11 -41.07 10.88
C ASP A 380 -22.92 -41.70 11.61
N ASN A 381 -22.04 -40.89 12.21
CA ASN A 381 -20.81 -41.31 12.85
C ASN A 381 -19.79 -42.01 11.92
N LYS A 382 -19.92 -41.82 10.61
CA LYS A 382 -18.90 -42.22 9.64
C LYS A 382 -18.08 -40.97 9.24
N ASP A 383 -16.78 -41.20 9.12
CA ASP A 383 -15.87 -40.18 8.64
C ASP A 383 -16.18 -39.78 7.21
N ASN A 384 -15.92 -38.50 6.85
CA ASN A 384 -15.80 -38.06 5.47
C ASN A 384 -14.31 -38.18 5.12
N TYR A 385 -14.01 -38.71 3.94
CA TYR A 385 -12.64 -39.09 3.55
C TYR A 385 -11.96 -38.00 2.70
N LEU A 386 -12.13 -36.73 3.11
CA LEU A 386 -11.48 -35.61 2.43
C LEU A 386 -10.01 -35.48 2.79
N MET A 387 -9.19 -35.16 1.82
CA MET A 387 -7.75 -34.98 1.93
C MET A 387 -7.31 -33.68 1.25
N HIS A 388 -6.22 -33.09 1.72
CA HIS A 388 -5.52 -32.03 1.03
C HIS A 388 -4.81 -32.59 -0.24
N LYS A 389 -4.72 -31.76 -1.27
CA LYS A 389 -3.97 -32.06 -2.50
C LYS A 389 -2.78 -31.11 -2.60
N ASP A 390 -1.56 -31.63 -2.63
CA ASP A 390 -0.35 -30.83 -2.77
C ASP A 390 -0.44 -29.84 -3.94
N GLY A 391 -0.12 -28.57 -3.65
CA GLY A 391 -0.19 -27.46 -4.60
C GLY A 391 -1.57 -26.88 -4.86
N TYR A 392 -2.60 -27.34 -4.13
CA TYR A 392 -3.98 -26.85 -4.23
C TYR A 392 -4.62 -26.67 -2.86
N ASP A 393 -5.09 -25.48 -2.54
CA ASP A 393 -5.71 -25.17 -1.25
C ASP A 393 -7.22 -25.28 -1.30
N LEU A 394 -7.83 -25.73 -0.20
CA LEU A 394 -9.24 -25.48 0.09
C LEU A 394 -9.36 -24.11 0.74
N VAL A 395 -9.99 -23.15 0.05
CA VAL A 395 -10.00 -21.74 0.42
C VAL A 395 -11.36 -21.32 0.96
N LEU A 396 -11.35 -20.76 2.19
CA LEU A 396 -12.48 -20.12 2.86
C LEU A 396 -12.20 -18.61 2.95
N PRO A 397 -12.57 -17.83 1.93
CA PRO A 397 -12.10 -16.44 1.81
C PRO A 397 -12.97 -15.41 2.54
N ALA A 398 -14.01 -15.82 3.29
CA ALA A 398 -14.86 -14.88 4.02
C ALA A 398 -14.06 -14.09 5.06
N ALA A 399 -14.08 -12.74 4.96
CA ALA A 399 -13.35 -11.87 5.88
C ALA A 399 -14.06 -11.71 7.23
N THR A 400 -15.39 -11.57 7.24
CA THR A 400 -16.22 -11.52 8.43
C THR A 400 -17.13 -12.75 8.46
N LEU A 401 -17.03 -13.54 9.53
CA LEU A 401 -17.88 -14.68 9.72
C LEU A 401 -19.24 -14.25 10.26
N ARG A 402 -20.29 -15.00 9.89
CA ARG A 402 -21.66 -14.81 10.34
C ARG A 402 -22.06 -15.91 11.33
N GLU A 403 -23.18 -15.76 12.03
CA GLU A 403 -23.66 -16.74 12.99
C GLU A 403 -23.72 -18.14 12.36
N GLY A 404 -23.09 -19.12 13.03
CA GLY A 404 -23.09 -20.53 12.65
C GLY A 404 -22.56 -20.85 11.25
N CYS A 405 -21.90 -19.90 10.54
CA CYS A 405 -21.57 -20.07 9.12
C CYS A 405 -20.67 -21.28 8.84
N TYR A 406 -19.78 -21.65 9.75
CA TYR A 406 -18.92 -22.83 9.67
C TYR A 406 -19.21 -23.86 10.80
N TYR A 407 -20.38 -23.76 11.45
CA TYR A 407 -20.78 -24.70 12.50
C TYR A 407 -20.62 -26.15 12.02
N GLN A 408 -19.78 -26.96 12.69
CA GLN A 408 -19.49 -28.37 12.37
C GLN A 408 -19.04 -28.61 10.90
N MET A 409 -18.46 -27.59 10.23
CA MET A 409 -18.21 -27.65 8.79
C MET A 409 -17.35 -28.84 8.36
N PHE A 410 -16.30 -29.14 9.10
CA PHE A 410 -15.34 -30.22 8.79
C PHE A 410 -15.41 -31.38 9.79
N LYS A 411 -16.37 -31.38 10.70
CA LYS A 411 -16.47 -32.42 11.75
C LYS A 411 -16.42 -33.82 11.16
N GLY A 412 -15.52 -34.67 11.66
CA GLY A 412 -15.34 -36.06 11.21
C GLY A 412 -14.61 -36.15 9.85
N ASN A 413 -13.56 -35.34 9.63
CA ASN A 413 -12.65 -35.44 8.50
C ASN A 413 -11.22 -35.74 8.99
N PRO A 414 -10.92 -36.93 9.40
CA PRO A 414 -9.65 -37.26 10.06
C PRO A 414 -8.43 -37.21 9.14
N TYR A 415 -8.62 -37.15 7.82
CA TYR A 415 -7.59 -37.12 6.80
C TYR A 415 -7.35 -35.72 6.19
N LEU A 416 -8.14 -34.72 6.58
CA LEU A 416 -7.97 -33.35 6.10
C LEU A 416 -6.95 -32.63 7.01
N ASP A 417 -5.82 -32.28 6.45
CA ASP A 417 -4.64 -31.76 7.18
C ASP A 417 -4.18 -30.36 6.72
N HIS A 418 -4.93 -29.72 5.80
CA HIS A 418 -4.60 -28.37 5.32
C HIS A 418 -5.86 -27.56 5.01
N ILE A 419 -5.97 -26.36 5.59
CA ILE A 419 -7.10 -25.45 5.38
C ILE A 419 -6.58 -24.01 5.30
N VAL A 420 -7.10 -23.26 4.32
CA VAL A 420 -6.88 -21.81 4.20
C VAL A 420 -8.16 -21.08 4.60
N CYS A 421 -8.14 -20.36 5.74
CA CYS A 421 -9.28 -19.58 6.22
C CYS A 421 -8.86 -18.13 6.46
N LEU A 422 -9.42 -17.21 5.68
CA LEU A 422 -8.99 -15.81 5.65
C LEU A 422 -9.84 -14.88 6.51
N ALA A 423 -10.64 -15.43 7.43
CA ALA A 423 -11.44 -14.62 8.32
C ALA A 423 -10.56 -13.75 9.23
N THR A 424 -10.89 -12.46 9.26
CA THR A 424 -10.29 -11.44 10.14
C THR A 424 -11.23 -11.07 11.30
N ASP A 425 -12.52 -11.37 11.16
CA ASP A 425 -13.54 -11.21 12.19
C ASP A 425 -14.31 -12.52 12.38
N ILE A 426 -14.12 -13.13 13.56
CA ILE A 426 -14.73 -14.39 13.99
C ILE A 426 -15.57 -14.19 15.26
N SER A 427 -16.10 -12.98 15.48
CA SER A 427 -16.84 -12.62 16.69
C SER A 427 -18.29 -13.09 16.72
N ALA A 428 -18.83 -13.51 15.56
CA ALA A 428 -20.22 -13.96 15.46
C ALA A 428 -20.48 -15.23 16.27
N ALA A 429 -21.68 -15.36 16.84
CA ALA A 429 -22.06 -16.48 17.68
C ALA A 429 -21.90 -17.82 16.93
N ILE A 430 -21.31 -18.81 17.61
CA ILE A 430 -21.11 -20.18 17.12
C ILE A 430 -20.56 -20.32 15.68
N CYS A 431 -19.94 -19.26 15.13
CA CYS A 431 -19.51 -19.24 13.74
C CYS A 431 -18.55 -20.36 13.36
N THR A 432 -17.72 -20.83 14.30
CA THR A 432 -16.76 -21.95 14.14
C THR A 432 -16.96 -23.06 15.17
N LYS A 433 -18.12 -23.12 15.84
CA LYS A 433 -18.34 -24.13 16.86
C LYS A 433 -18.24 -25.54 16.28
N GLU A 434 -17.40 -26.39 16.88
CA GLU A 434 -17.11 -27.78 16.51
C GLU A 434 -16.68 -27.95 15.02
N TRP A 435 -16.23 -26.87 14.36
CA TRP A 435 -15.94 -26.94 12.92
C TRP A 435 -14.75 -27.82 12.58
N MET A 436 -13.79 -27.96 13.50
CA MET A 436 -12.58 -28.78 13.36
C MET A 436 -12.58 -29.99 14.28
N GLN A 437 -13.76 -30.41 14.79
CA GLN A 437 -13.83 -31.59 15.63
C GLN A 437 -13.49 -32.86 14.83
N ASP A 438 -12.52 -33.65 15.32
CA ASP A 438 -12.04 -34.90 14.71
C ASP A 438 -11.46 -34.68 13.29
N VAL A 439 -10.81 -33.51 13.05
CA VAL A 439 -10.13 -33.17 11.80
C VAL A 439 -8.64 -33.41 11.94
N GLY A 440 -8.00 -34.01 10.90
CA GLY A 440 -6.55 -34.19 10.81
C GLY A 440 -5.97 -35.13 11.88
N THR A 441 -6.75 -36.06 12.36
CA THR A 441 -6.32 -36.93 13.47
C THR A 441 -5.48 -38.13 13.03
N TYR A 442 -5.37 -38.38 11.72
CA TYR A 442 -4.69 -39.57 11.17
C TYR A 442 -3.25 -39.31 10.71
N PHE A 443 -2.88 -38.04 10.47
CA PHE A 443 -1.55 -37.67 9.97
C PHE A 443 -0.81 -36.80 11.00
N ASP A 444 0.46 -36.48 10.71
CA ASP A 444 1.22 -35.49 11.45
C ASP A 444 0.46 -34.16 11.50
N PRO A 445 0.80 -33.29 12.48
CA PRO A 445 0.06 -32.02 12.65
C PRO A 445 -0.14 -31.30 11.33
N GLY A 446 -1.38 -30.95 11.01
CA GLY A 446 -1.74 -30.27 9.78
C GLY A 446 -1.27 -28.81 9.73
N THR A 447 -1.64 -28.12 8.65
CA THR A 447 -1.34 -26.69 8.44
C THR A 447 -2.64 -25.88 8.37
N PHE A 448 -2.71 -24.83 9.17
CA PHE A 448 -3.76 -23.82 9.11
C PHE A 448 -3.19 -22.51 8.55
N VAL A 449 -3.66 -22.09 7.39
CA VAL A 449 -3.26 -20.83 6.78
C VAL A 449 -4.33 -19.79 7.07
N LYS A 450 -3.95 -18.68 7.71
CA LYS A 450 -4.85 -17.57 8.07
C LYS A 450 -4.46 -16.27 7.38
N SER A 451 -5.37 -15.30 7.39
CA SER A 451 -5.03 -13.92 7.04
C SER A 451 -3.99 -13.36 7.99
N ALA A 452 -3.01 -12.61 7.46
CA ALA A 452 -2.07 -11.84 8.28
C ALA A 452 -2.80 -10.75 9.13
N GLY A 453 -3.98 -10.30 8.70
CA GLY A 453 -4.78 -9.28 9.39
C GLY A 453 -5.44 -9.74 10.71
N ILE A 454 -5.32 -11.01 11.09
CA ILE A 454 -5.83 -11.51 12.37
C ILE A 454 -4.71 -12.11 13.21
N ASN A 455 -4.63 -11.71 14.50
CA ASN A 455 -3.72 -12.34 15.43
C ASN A 455 -4.18 -13.79 15.71
N GLU A 456 -3.25 -14.75 15.69
CA GLU A 456 -3.51 -16.16 15.98
C GLU A 456 -4.22 -16.35 17.34
N ALA A 457 -3.85 -15.59 18.35
CA ALA A 457 -4.45 -15.66 19.68
C ALA A 457 -5.97 -15.35 19.71
N ARG A 458 -6.55 -14.81 18.63
CA ARG A 458 -8.00 -14.63 18.51
C ARG A 458 -8.74 -15.88 18.07
N TRP A 459 -8.03 -16.86 17.48
CA TRP A 459 -8.62 -18.13 17.13
C TRP A 459 -8.73 -19.03 18.38
N PRO A 460 -9.89 -19.63 18.66
CA PRO A 460 -9.97 -20.67 19.69
C PRO A 460 -9.00 -21.82 19.38
N SER A 461 -8.53 -22.53 20.39
CA SER A 461 -7.77 -23.77 20.22
C SER A 461 -8.69 -24.98 20.23
N GLY A 462 -8.38 -26.01 19.44
CA GLY A 462 -9.11 -27.28 19.41
C GLY A 462 -10.30 -27.27 18.46
N ALA A 463 -11.37 -27.98 18.83
CA ALA A 463 -12.54 -28.26 17.99
C ALA A 463 -13.25 -27.01 17.44
N ASP A 464 -13.26 -25.93 18.21
CA ASP A 464 -13.93 -24.66 17.86
C ASP A 464 -13.03 -23.67 17.11
N GLY A 465 -11.77 -24.02 16.88
CA GLY A 465 -10.79 -23.13 16.25
C GLY A 465 -9.73 -23.88 15.47
N ILE A 466 -8.47 -23.61 15.79
CA ILE A 466 -7.33 -24.29 15.17
C ILE A 466 -7.02 -25.55 15.96
N PRO A 467 -6.95 -26.75 15.35
CA PRO A 467 -6.62 -27.98 16.07
C PRO A 467 -5.28 -27.89 16.80
N THR A 468 -5.21 -28.44 17.98
CA THR A 468 -4.00 -28.45 18.81
C THR A 468 -2.85 -29.15 18.05
N GLY A 469 -1.70 -28.49 18.00
CA GLY A 469 -0.50 -29.00 17.35
C GLY A 469 -0.38 -28.68 15.85
N TRP A 470 -1.41 -28.10 15.23
CA TRP A 470 -1.30 -27.67 13.83
C TRP A 470 -0.32 -26.49 13.66
N THR A 471 0.41 -26.50 12.55
CA THR A 471 1.26 -25.37 12.15
C THR A 471 0.42 -24.23 11.61
N VAL A 472 0.59 -23.02 12.18
CA VAL A 472 -0.12 -21.83 11.71
C VAL A 472 0.79 -21.01 10.80
N LYS A 473 0.28 -20.64 9.63
CA LYS A 473 0.97 -19.78 8.64
C LYS A 473 0.10 -18.59 8.29
N ASN A 474 0.73 -17.50 7.85
CA ASN A 474 0.05 -16.38 7.22
C ASN A 474 0.04 -16.58 5.70
N LEU A 475 -1.08 -16.18 5.07
CA LEU A 475 -1.16 -16.09 3.62
C LEU A 475 -0.41 -14.84 3.16
#